data_bc399d35a0e4f917b78382882ab7c56a
#
_entry.id   bc399d35a0e4f917b78382882ab7c56a
#
_cell.length_a   1.000
_cell.length_b   1.000
_cell.length_c   1.000
_cell.angle_alpha   90.00
_cell.angle_beta   90.00
_cell.angle_gamma   90.00
#
_symmetry.space_group_name_H-M   'P 1'
#
loop_
_entity.id
_entity.type
_entity.pdbx_description
1 polymer ?
#
loop_
_entity_poly.entity_id
_entity_poly.type
_entity_poly.pdbx_seq_one_letter_code
_entity_poly.pdbx_strand_id
1 'polypeptide(L)'
;LSCRTRVVVLQHPSEARHALNTARLAVLGLAGARRVVGEYFSESDWAVSDHAPRLLFPGEGAEVLTPGYGQDLGMPVRLIVPDGTWGHARKLLHINPALAALPRVMLPPGLTTRYRVRHADVAGALSTIEAVTHALNAIEAPRNFDALLAPFEALIDGQIDGMGADLYARHHLNRKVPWR
;
A
#
# COMPACT_ATOMS: atom_id res chain seq x y z
N LEU A 1 -9.75 11.81 5.00
CA LEU A 1 -10.38 10.82 5.88
C LEU A 1 -9.63 10.76 7.22
N SER A 2 -10.33 10.56 8.32
CA SER A 2 -9.74 10.35 9.65
C SER A 2 -9.97 8.91 10.13
N CYS A 3 -8.99 8.34 10.85
CA CYS A 3 -9.08 7.00 11.45
C CYS A 3 -8.30 6.97 12.77
N ARG A 4 -8.51 5.92 13.57
CA ARG A 4 -7.72 5.66 14.78
C ARG A 4 -6.35 5.10 14.42
N THR A 5 -6.28 4.32 13.36
CA THR A 5 -5.04 3.77 12.81
C THR A 5 -4.16 4.88 12.27
N ARG A 6 -2.89 4.89 12.65
CA ARG A 6 -1.88 5.79 12.10
C ARG A 6 -1.11 5.08 10.99
N VAL A 7 -1.07 5.66 9.80
CA VAL A 7 -0.38 5.09 8.65
C VAL A 7 0.96 5.80 8.44
N VAL A 8 2.03 5.04 8.26
CA VAL A 8 3.30 5.54 7.76
C VAL A 8 3.72 4.73 6.54
N VAL A 9 4.01 5.43 5.46
CA VAL A 9 4.57 4.82 4.25
C VAL A 9 6.07 5.07 4.22
N LEU A 10 6.85 3.99 4.21
CA LEU A 10 8.30 4.00 4.08
C LEU A 10 8.66 3.76 2.62
N GLN A 11 8.92 4.85 1.90
CA GLN A 11 9.05 4.84 0.45
C GLN A 11 10.50 4.76 0.02
N HIS A 12 10.82 3.80 -0.86
CA HIS A 12 12.12 3.75 -1.51
C HIS A 12 12.33 4.99 -2.41
N PRO A 13 13.54 5.61 -2.43
CA PRO A 13 13.79 6.86 -3.17
C PRO A 13 13.47 6.79 -4.66
N SER A 14 13.60 5.63 -5.31
CA SER A 14 13.25 5.46 -6.72
C SER A 14 11.79 5.75 -7.03
N GLU A 15 10.88 5.48 -6.06
CA GLU A 15 9.44 5.68 -6.24
C GLU A 15 9.01 7.14 -6.02
N ALA A 16 9.83 7.93 -5.32
CA ALA A 16 9.48 9.30 -4.93
C ALA A 16 9.20 10.23 -6.12
N ARG A 17 9.82 9.94 -7.29
CA ARG A 17 9.69 10.72 -8.53
C ARG A 17 8.70 10.13 -9.52
N HIS A 18 8.05 9.01 -9.18
CA HIS A 18 7.09 8.38 -10.09
C HIS A 18 5.88 9.30 -10.30
N ALA A 19 5.46 9.47 -11.57
CA ALA A 19 4.35 10.37 -11.93
C ALA A 19 3.05 10.00 -11.19
N LEU A 20 2.76 8.70 -11.06
CA LEU A 20 1.68 8.15 -10.25
C LEU A 20 2.22 7.60 -8.92
N ASN A 21 2.51 8.49 -8.01
CA ASN A 21 2.94 8.13 -6.67
C ASN A 21 1.71 7.85 -5.79
N THR A 22 1.24 6.60 -5.80
CA THR A 22 0.05 6.18 -5.06
C THR A 22 0.24 6.25 -3.54
N ALA A 23 1.47 6.13 -3.04
CA ALA A 23 1.83 6.39 -1.65
C ALA A 23 1.55 7.83 -1.24
N ARG A 24 1.87 8.79 -2.11
CA ARG A 24 1.57 10.21 -1.88
C ARG A 24 0.07 10.47 -1.80
N LEU A 25 -0.71 9.85 -2.69
CA LEU A 25 -2.17 9.98 -2.66
C LEU A 25 -2.76 9.42 -1.37
N ALA A 26 -2.31 8.24 -0.93
CA ALA A 26 -2.76 7.64 0.32
C ALA A 26 -2.53 8.58 1.51
N VAL A 27 -1.33 9.16 1.61
CA VAL A 27 -0.96 10.06 2.71
C VAL A 27 -1.75 11.38 2.67
N LEU A 28 -1.99 11.94 1.49
CA LEU A 28 -2.79 13.16 1.35
C LEU A 28 -4.26 12.95 1.70
N GLY A 29 -4.80 11.75 1.48
CA GLY A 29 -6.19 11.41 1.76
C GLY A 29 -6.48 11.02 3.22
N LEU A 30 -5.45 10.81 4.05
CA LEU A 30 -5.57 10.33 5.43
C LEU A 30 -5.01 11.31 6.44
N ALA A 31 -5.84 11.75 7.37
CA ALA A 31 -5.40 12.64 8.46
C ALA A 31 -4.36 11.94 9.34
N GLY A 32 -3.22 12.61 9.56
CA GLY A 32 -2.14 12.09 10.39
C GLY A 32 -1.31 10.96 9.76
N ALA A 33 -1.53 10.64 8.49
CA ALA A 33 -0.63 9.75 7.76
C ALA A 33 0.68 10.47 7.42
N ARG A 34 1.78 9.71 7.37
CA ARG A 34 3.10 10.21 7.04
C ARG A 34 3.75 9.39 5.93
N ARG A 35 4.58 10.04 5.13
CA ARG A 35 5.46 9.39 4.16
C ARG A 35 6.90 9.80 4.49
N VAL A 36 7.74 8.79 4.64
CA VAL A 36 9.19 8.96 4.83
C VAL A 36 9.89 8.35 3.64
N VAL A 37 10.76 9.10 2.99
CA VAL A 37 11.51 8.63 1.81
C VAL A 37 12.94 8.33 2.24
N GLY A 38 13.38 7.11 1.98
CA GLY A 38 14.72 6.68 2.37
C GLY A 38 14.96 5.19 2.11
N GLU A 39 16.15 4.73 2.41
CA GLU A 39 16.50 3.31 2.46
C GLU A 39 16.71 2.84 3.90
N TYR A 40 17.21 3.73 4.77
CA TYR A 40 17.40 3.47 6.20
C TYR A 40 16.40 4.28 7.01
N PHE A 41 15.75 3.62 7.98
CA PHE A 41 14.71 4.21 8.82
C PHE A 41 15.04 3.97 10.29
N SER A 42 14.99 5.04 11.08
CA SER A 42 15.09 4.98 12.53
C SER A 42 13.74 4.64 13.16
N GLU A 43 13.73 4.19 14.40
CA GLU A 43 12.46 3.95 15.12
C GLU A 43 11.57 5.19 15.17
N SER A 44 12.13 6.38 15.27
CA SER A 44 11.39 7.64 15.27
C SER A 44 10.63 7.91 13.96
N ASP A 45 10.99 7.24 12.86
CA ASP A 45 10.29 7.37 11.59
C ASP A 45 8.95 6.62 11.58
N TRP A 46 8.86 5.53 12.33
CA TRP A 46 7.69 4.64 12.29
C TRP A 46 7.07 4.32 13.65
N ALA A 47 7.82 4.35 14.75
CA ALA A 47 7.27 4.05 16.08
C ALA A 47 6.47 5.22 16.64
N VAL A 48 5.41 4.87 17.38
CA VAL A 48 4.57 5.80 18.16
C VAL A 48 4.15 5.05 19.43
N SER A 49 4.38 5.63 20.59
CA SER A 49 4.25 4.95 21.88
C SER A 49 2.82 4.51 22.24
N ASP A 50 1.83 5.14 21.69
CA ASP A 50 0.40 4.91 21.94
C ASP A 50 -0.28 4.04 20.87
N HIS A 51 0.50 3.39 19.99
CA HIS A 51 -0.01 2.55 18.91
C HIS A 51 0.77 1.25 18.77
N ALA A 52 0.07 0.16 18.48
CA ALA A 52 0.68 -1.14 18.21
C ALA A 52 1.25 -1.17 16.78
N PRO A 53 2.57 -1.31 16.59
CA PRO A 53 3.16 -1.36 15.26
C PRO A 53 2.78 -2.65 14.53
N ARG A 54 2.41 -2.54 13.26
CA ARG A 54 2.13 -3.66 12.35
C ARG A 54 2.75 -3.36 10.99
N LEU A 55 3.60 -4.25 10.53
CA LEU A 55 4.24 -4.16 9.23
C LEU A 55 3.34 -4.82 8.17
N LEU A 56 2.83 -4.04 7.22
CA LEU A 56 2.03 -4.57 6.11
C LEU A 56 2.98 -5.19 5.06
N PHE A 57 3.31 -6.45 5.26
CA PHE A 57 4.18 -7.19 4.35
C PHE A 57 3.95 -8.69 4.48
N PRO A 58 3.67 -9.41 3.37
CA PRO A 58 3.45 -10.85 3.42
C PRO A 58 4.73 -11.60 3.79
N GLY A 59 4.59 -12.79 4.32
CA GLY A 59 5.70 -13.66 4.66
C GLY A 59 5.35 -14.62 5.80
N GLU A 60 6.35 -15.39 6.21
CA GLU A 60 6.21 -16.30 7.34
C GLU A 60 5.80 -15.55 8.61
N GLY A 61 4.82 -16.09 9.34
CA GLY A 61 4.28 -15.48 10.54
C GLY A 61 3.40 -14.24 10.34
N ALA A 62 3.11 -13.84 9.08
CA ALA A 62 2.21 -12.72 8.84
C ALA A 62 0.75 -13.11 9.13
N GLU A 63 0.10 -12.33 9.98
CA GLU A 63 -1.33 -12.48 10.28
C GLU A 63 -2.19 -11.92 9.13
N VAL A 64 -3.21 -12.65 8.70
CA VAL A 64 -4.15 -12.16 7.69
C VAL A 64 -5.08 -11.14 8.32
N LEU A 65 -5.15 -9.95 7.74
CA LEU A 65 -6.10 -8.92 8.17
C LEU A 65 -7.53 -9.35 7.91
N THR A 66 -8.32 -9.44 8.97
CA THR A 66 -9.75 -9.74 8.94
C THR A 66 -10.56 -8.55 9.49
N PRO A 67 -11.86 -8.42 9.14
CA PRO A 67 -12.68 -7.34 9.67
C PRO A 67 -12.66 -7.28 11.21
N GLY A 68 -12.32 -6.11 11.75
CA GLY A 68 -12.17 -5.89 13.18
C GLY A 68 -10.79 -6.23 13.74
N TYR A 69 -9.81 -6.51 12.88
CA TYR A 69 -8.43 -6.73 13.30
C TYR A 69 -7.94 -5.62 14.24
N GLY A 70 -7.33 -6.00 15.33
CA GLY A 70 -6.77 -5.05 16.28
C GLY A 70 -7.72 -4.52 17.34
N GLN A 71 -9.00 -4.90 17.33
CA GLN A 71 -9.94 -4.53 18.41
C GLN A 71 -9.45 -5.07 19.77
N ASP A 72 -8.81 -6.24 19.78
CA ASP A 72 -8.29 -6.90 20.98
C ASP A 72 -6.86 -6.49 21.36
N LEU A 73 -6.22 -5.60 20.59
CA LEU A 73 -4.83 -5.18 20.84
C LEU A 73 -4.68 -4.19 22.01
N GLY A 74 -5.79 -3.70 22.56
CA GLY A 74 -5.79 -2.72 23.65
C GLY A 74 -5.32 -1.31 23.28
N MET A 75 -4.78 -1.13 22.07
CA MET A 75 -4.33 0.17 21.51
C MET A 75 -4.54 0.23 20.01
N PRO A 76 -4.67 1.43 19.41
CA PRO A 76 -4.79 1.60 17.97
C PRO A 76 -3.59 1.05 17.22
N VAL A 77 -3.78 0.71 15.95
CA VAL A 77 -2.71 0.19 15.09
C VAL A 77 -1.87 1.33 14.50
N ARG A 78 -0.54 1.16 14.52
CA ARG A 78 0.39 1.87 13.65
C ARG A 78 0.69 1.00 12.44
N LEU A 79 0.08 1.29 11.31
CA LEU A 79 0.29 0.55 10.07
C LEU A 79 1.52 1.10 9.35
N ILE A 80 2.54 0.25 9.19
CA ILE A 80 3.80 0.57 8.55
C ILE A 80 3.81 -0.11 7.19
N VAL A 81 3.94 0.67 6.12
CA VAL A 81 3.77 0.21 4.73
C VAL A 81 5.06 0.47 3.95
N PRO A 82 5.87 -0.55 3.66
CA PRO A 82 6.98 -0.42 2.73
C PRO A 82 6.44 -0.16 1.32
N ASP A 83 7.00 0.85 0.63
CA ASP A 83 6.60 1.24 -0.71
C ASP A 83 7.77 1.21 -1.69
N GLY A 84 7.55 0.49 -2.78
CA GLY A 84 8.50 0.26 -3.85
C GLY A 84 8.15 -1.01 -4.62
N THR A 85 9.03 -1.40 -5.54
CA THR A 85 8.94 -2.74 -6.13
C THR A 85 9.12 -3.82 -5.06
N TRP A 86 8.69 -5.04 -5.32
CA TRP A 86 8.90 -6.16 -4.39
C TRP A 86 10.38 -6.35 -4.03
N GLY A 87 11.29 -6.10 -4.99
CA GLY A 87 12.74 -6.11 -4.75
C GLY A 87 13.15 -5.01 -3.78
N HIS A 88 12.67 -3.78 -3.99
CA HIS A 88 12.95 -2.65 -3.10
C HIS A 88 12.40 -2.88 -1.70
N ALA A 89 11.15 -3.33 -1.56
CA ALA A 89 10.53 -3.59 -0.27
C ALA A 89 11.29 -4.67 0.52
N ARG A 90 11.71 -5.77 -0.13
CA ARG A 90 12.56 -6.79 0.51
C ARG A 90 13.91 -6.24 0.93
N LYS A 91 14.55 -5.41 0.08
CA LYS A 91 15.82 -4.75 0.41
C LYS A 91 15.66 -3.85 1.63
N LEU A 92 14.58 -3.03 1.66
CA LEU A 92 14.28 -2.17 2.82
C LEU A 92 14.22 -2.98 4.12
N LEU A 93 13.53 -4.12 4.13
CA LEU A 93 13.44 -4.96 5.32
C LEU A 93 14.78 -5.60 5.68
N HIS A 94 15.56 -6.00 4.69
CA HIS A 94 16.88 -6.60 4.91
C HIS A 94 17.87 -5.63 5.57
N ILE A 95 17.88 -4.37 5.16
CA ILE A 95 18.80 -3.35 5.69
C ILE A 95 18.28 -2.62 6.94
N ASN A 96 17.03 -2.86 7.34
CA ASN A 96 16.40 -2.30 8.55
C ASN A 96 15.91 -3.44 9.49
N PRO A 97 16.81 -4.10 10.25
CA PRO A 97 16.45 -5.27 11.06
C PRO A 97 15.35 -5.00 12.10
N ALA A 98 15.36 -3.83 12.73
CA ALA A 98 14.33 -3.43 13.68
C ALA A 98 12.93 -3.36 13.04
N LEU A 99 12.85 -2.87 11.79
CA LEU A 99 11.61 -2.87 11.01
C LEU A 99 11.19 -4.30 10.63
N ALA A 100 12.15 -5.13 10.21
CA ALA A 100 11.89 -6.51 9.82
C ALA A 100 11.40 -7.41 10.98
N ALA A 101 11.76 -7.06 12.22
CA ALA A 101 11.37 -7.77 13.45
C ALA A 101 9.93 -7.44 13.91
N LEU A 102 9.27 -6.46 13.29
CA LEU A 102 7.90 -6.08 13.67
C LEU A 102 6.89 -7.20 13.38
N PRO A 103 5.82 -7.32 14.18
CA PRO A 103 4.70 -8.18 13.85
C PRO A 103 4.14 -7.85 12.47
N ARG A 104 4.05 -8.87 11.60
CA ARG A 104 3.61 -8.70 10.22
C ARG A 104 2.13 -8.95 10.06
N VAL A 105 1.54 -8.17 9.19
CA VAL A 105 0.17 -8.37 8.71
C VAL A 105 0.15 -8.43 7.20
N MET A 106 -0.79 -9.15 6.65
CA MET A 106 -0.99 -9.27 5.20
C MET A 106 -2.46 -9.14 4.84
N LEU A 107 -2.72 -8.71 3.63
CA LEU A 107 -4.05 -8.66 3.07
C LEU A 107 -4.53 -10.08 2.73
N PRO A 108 -5.84 -10.35 2.79
CA PRO A 108 -6.39 -11.62 2.37
C PRO A 108 -6.07 -11.90 0.89
N PRO A 109 -5.90 -13.16 0.49
CA PRO A 109 -5.67 -13.52 -0.91
C PRO A 109 -6.90 -13.23 -1.77
N GLY A 110 -6.69 -13.12 -3.10
CA GLY A 110 -7.77 -12.95 -4.08
C GLY A 110 -8.19 -11.50 -4.34
N LEU A 111 -7.54 -10.53 -3.73
CA LEU A 111 -7.76 -9.12 -4.06
C LEU A 111 -7.24 -8.82 -5.48
N THR A 112 -8.00 -8.02 -6.22
CA THR A 112 -7.66 -7.59 -7.58
C THR A 112 -7.37 -6.09 -7.61
N THR A 113 -6.33 -5.71 -8.37
CA THR A 113 -6.00 -4.29 -8.52
C THR A 113 -6.96 -3.59 -9.48
N ARG A 114 -7.28 -2.34 -9.19
CA ARG A 114 -7.98 -1.40 -10.07
C ARG A 114 -7.01 -0.59 -10.95
N TYR A 115 -5.69 -0.84 -10.81
CA TYR A 115 -4.65 -0.09 -11.53
C TYR A 115 -4.52 -0.56 -12.98
N ARG A 116 -5.50 -0.19 -13.82
CA ARG A 116 -5.68 -0.64 -15.22
C ARG A 116 -4.53 -0.24 -16.16
N VAL A 117 -3.71 0.74 -15.81
CA VAL A 117 -2.60 1.24 -16.65
C VAL A 117 -1.22 0.78 -16.16
N ARG A 118 -1.14 0.01 -15.07
CA ARG A 118 0.12 -0.53 -14.56
C ARG A 118 0.41 -1.90 -15.15
N HIS A 119 1.61 -2.06 -15.69
CA HIS A 119 2.19 -3.37 -15.92
C HIS A 119 2.83 -3.85 -14.61
N ALA A 120 2.11 -4.66 -13.85
CA ALA A 120 2.68 -5.27 -12.65
C ALA A 120 3.46 -6.52 -13.09
N ASP A 121 4.72 -6.64 -12.63
CA ASP A 121 5.54 -7.85 -12.84
C ASP A 121 4.98 -9.08 -12.12
N VAL A 122 4.06 -8.84 -11.17
CA VAL A 122 3.38 -9.87 -10.38
C VAL A 122 1.88 -9.71 -10.56
N ALA A 123 1.21 -10.76 -11.01
CA ALA A 123 -0.25 -10.78 -11.14
C ALA A 123 -0.91 -10.51 -9.78
N GLY A 124 -1.88 -9.60 -9.75
CA GLY A 124 -2.62 -9.25 -8.54
C GLY A 124 -1.90 -8.29 -7.58
N ALA A 125 -0.73 -7.74 -7.96
CA ALA A 125 -0.04 -6.75 -7.13
C ALA A 125 -0.86 -5.47 -7.01
N LEU A 126 -1.30 -5.16 -5.79
CA LEU A 126 -2.01 -3.92 -5.46
C LEU A 126 -1.07 -2.72 -5.47
N SER A 127 -1.59 -1.55 -5.80
CA SER A 127 -0.90 -0.29 -5.54
C SER A 127 -0.90 0.01 -4.03
N THR A 128 0.00 0.89 -3.59
CA THR A 128 0.12 1.25 -2.17
C THR A 128 -1.17 1.83 -1.61
N ILE A 129 -1.87 2.67 -2.38
CA ILE A 129 -3.15 3.25 -1.93
C ILE A 129 -4.24 2.17 -1.79
N GLU A 130 -4.29 1.19 -2.69
CA GLU A 130 -5.22 0.06 -2.59
C GLU A 130 -4.89 -0.80 -1.37
N ALA A 131 -3.61 -1.13 -1.18
CA ALA A 131 -3.17 -1.91 -0.03
C ALA A 131 -3.51 -1.22 1.31
N VAL A 132 -3.28 0.09 1.41
CA VAL A 132 -3.65 0.90 2.57
C VAL A 132 -5.17 0.91 2.78
N THR A 133 -5.95 1.10 1.71
CA THR A 133 -7.42 1.12 1.80
C THR A 133 -7.98 -0.21 2.30
N HIS A 134 -7.53 -1.33 1.72
CA HIS A 134 -7.97 -2.65 2.17
C HIS A 134 -7.55 -2.95 3.61
N ALA A 135 -6.34 -2.58 4.00
CA ALA A 135 -5.88 -2.74 5.37
C ALA A 135 -6.74 -1.93 6.36
N LEU A 136 -7.04 -0.67 6.04
CA LEU A 136 -7.89 0.16 6.89
C LEU A 136 -9.33 -0.36 6.98
N ASN A 137 -9.90 -0.85 5.88
CA ASN A 137 -11.22 -1.47 5.88
C ASN A 137 -11.28 -2.69 6.81
N ALA A 138 -10.21 -3.47 6.91
CA ALA A 138 -10.14 -4.59 7.83
C ALA A 138 -9.93 -4.12 9.28
N ILE A 139 -8.96 -3.23 9.52
CA ILE A 139 -8.58 -2.81 10.87
C ILE A 139 -9.67 -1.98 11.55
N GLU A 140 -10.32 -1.08 10.80
CA GLU A 140 -11.29 -0.10 11.32
C GLU A 140 -12.74 -0.52 11.14
N ALA A 141 -13.01 -1.78 10.70
CA ALA A 141 -14.37 -2.25 10.48
C ALA A 141 -15.27 -1.97 11.70
N PRO A 142 -16.54 -1.55 11.48
CA PRO A 142 -17.28 -1.55 10.20
C PRO A 142 -17.07 -0.29 9.33
N ARG A 143 -16.13 0.60 9.64
CA ARG A 143 -15.84 1.80 8.84
C ARG A 143 -15.27 1.40 7.48
N ASN A 144 -15.60 2.17 6.43
CA ASN A 144 -15.14 1.96 5.07
C ASN A 144 -14.29 3.16 4.62
N PHE A 145 -13.19 2.87 3.93
CA PHE A 145 -12.22 3.85 3.44
C PHE A 145 -12.11 3.87 1.91
N ASP A 146 -13.04 3.25 1.18
CA ASP A 146 -12.99 3.18 -0.28
C ASP A 146 -12.98 4.56 -0.95
N ALA A 147 -13.52 5.58 -0.29
CA ALA A 147 -13.42 6.96 -0.76
C ALA A 147 -11.96 7.45 -0.91
N LEU A 148 -10.98 6.79 -0.28
CA LEU A 148 -9.57 7.07 -0.48
C LEU A 148 -9.10 6.77 -1.90
N LEU A 149 -9.78 5.86 -2.60
CA LEU A 149 -9.46 5.46 -3.97
C LEU A 149 -9.97 6.44 -5.04
N ALA A 150 -10.93 7.32 -4.72
CA ALA A 150 -11.53 8.21 -5.71
C ALA A 150 -10.50 9.07 -6.48
N PRO A 151 -9.51 9.76 -5.86
CA PRO A 151 -8.49 10.51 -6.60
C PRO A 151 -7.56 9.60 -7.44
N PHE A 152 -7.34 8.37 -7.00
CA PHE A 152 -6.55 7.38 -7.73
C PHE A 152 -7.30 6.91 -8.99
N GLU A 153 -8.58 6.61 -8.88
CA GLU A 153 -9.43 6.22 -10.02
C GLU A 153 -9.53 7.35 -11.04
N ALA A 154 -9.74 8.59 -10.59
CA ALA A 154 -9.79 9.76 -11.48
C ALA A 154 -8.48 9.98 -12.25
N LEU A 155 -7.32 9.75 -11.62
CA LEU A 155 -6.02 9.83 -12.30
C LEU A 155 -5.84 8.72 -13.33
N ILE A 156 -6.29 7.50 -13.06
CA ILE A 156 -6.25 6.38 -14.02
C ILE A 156 -7.15 6.69 -15.21
N ASP A 157 -8.38 7.15 -14.98
CA ASP A 157 -9.29 7.52 -16.04
C ASP A 157 -8.72 8.63 -16.92
N GLY A 158 -8.17 9.69 -16.31
CA GLY A 158 -7.50 10.75 -17.03
C GLY A 158 -6.28 10.30 -17.86
N GLN A 159 -5.54 9.28 -17.39
CA GLN A 159 -4.45 8.69 -18.16
C GLN A 159 -4.96 7.88 -19.35
N ILE A 160 -6.02 7.10 -19.18
CA ILE A 160 -6.65 6.31 -20.24
C ILE A 160 -7.17 7.26 -21.33
N ASP A 161 -7.86 8.32 -20.91
CA ASP A 161 -8.39 9.34 -21.84
C ASP A 161 -7.26 10.05 -22.58
N GLY A 162 -6.18 10.41 -21.90
CA GLY A 162 -5.00 11.04 -22.50
C GLY A 162 -4.20 10.15 -23.46
N MET A 163 -4.22 8.82 -23.24
CA MET A 163 -3.61 7.87 -24.18
C MET A 163 -4.44 7.67 -25.46
N GLY A 164 -5.75 7.87 -25.40
CA GLY A 164 -6.70 7.51 -26.43
C GLY A 164 -7.05 6.01 -26.44
N ALA A 165 -8.31 5.71 -26.77
CA ALA A 165 -8.87 4.36 -26.66
C ALA A 165 -8.09 3.29 -27.44
N ASP A 166 -7.60 3.63 -28.63
CA ASP A 166 -6.87 2.69 -29.51
C ASP A 166 -5.50 2.31 -28.95
N LEU A 167 -4.79 3.28 -28.34
CA LEU A 167 -3.48 3.03 -27.74
C LEU A 167 -3.63 2.21 -26.46
N TYR A 168 -4.63 2.53 -25.64
CA TYR A 168 -4.96 1.77 -24.44
C TYR A 168 -5.32 0.32 -24.75
N ALA A 169 -6.19 0.11 -25.76
CA ALA A 169 -6.59 -1.23 -26.17
C ALA A 169 -5.39 -2.08 -26.65
N ARG A 170 -4.47 -1.50 -27.42
CA ARG A 170 -3.27 -2.21 -27.89
C ARG A 170 -2.32 -2.59 -26.77
N HIS A 171 -2.12 -1.72 -25.78
CA HIS A 171 -1.12 -1.92 -24.74
C HIS A 171 -1.65 -2.67 -23.51
N HIS A 172 -2.94 -2.59 -23.22
CA HIS A 172 -3.51 -3.10 -21.97
C HIS A 172 -4.59 -4.18 -22.14
N LEU A 173 -5.39 -4.17 -23.25
CA LEU A 173 -6.47 -5.11 -23.44
C LEU A 173 -6.11 -6.28 -24.40
N ASN A 174 -5.30 -6.02 -25.44
CA ASN A 174 -5.00 -7.00 -26.50
C ASN A 174 -3.66 -7.69 -26.36
N ARG A 175 -3.02 -7.64 -25.19
CA ARG A 175 -1.78 -8.32 -24.94
C ARG A 175 -2.03 -9.82 -24.86
N LYS A 176 -1.70 -10.57 -25.92
CA LYS A 176 -1.58 -12.03 -25.82
C LYS A 176 -0.56 -12.33 -24.75
N VAL A 177 -0.98 -13.02 -23.68
CA VAL A 177 -0.09 -13.57 -22.67
C VAL A 177 0.93 -14.43 -23.42
N PRO A 178 2.24 -14.17 -23.34
CA PRO A 178 3.21 -15.09 -23.93
C PRO A 178 3.08 -16.42 -23.19
N TRP A 179 2.82 -17.46 -23.95
CA TRP A 179 2.90 -18.83 -23.47
C TRP A 179 4.32 -19.08 -22.96
N ARG A 180 4.53 -19.13 -21.62
CA ARG A 180 5.45 -20.07 -20.93
C ARG A 180 5.40 -19.84 -19.43
#